data_292ca408cc00cb0b35249c6574000d88
#
_entry.id   292ca408cc00cb0b35249c6574000d88
#
_cell.length_a   1.000
_cell.length_b   1.000
_cell.length_c   1.000
_cell.angle_alpha   90.00
_cell.angle_beta   90.00
_cell.angle_gamma   90.00
#
_symmetry.space_group_name_H-M   'P 1'
#
loop_
_entity.id
_entity.type
_entity.pdbx_description
1 polymer ?
#
loop_
_entity_poly.entity_id
_entity_poly.type
_entity_poly.pdbx_seq_one_letter_code
_entity_poly.pdbx_strand_id
1 'polypeptide(L)'
;MIIIPKNYVSPYGIMDTERAIKLIKDTFETTLARVLHLTRISAPLFVKRATGLNDDLNGVERPVSFEMKDDEGQTIEIIHSLAKWKRLALKRYGISLHEGIYTDMNAIRRDETLDNTHSIYVDQWDWEKVIAPTDRTLAYLQQTVNQLYNAFLETEAALVAHYPKCKAFLPKEVTFISSQELEDRYPTLSAQKREEVFAKEKGAIFITQIGKTLRSGKKHDNRAPDYDDWELNGDLILWNPVLDSALELSSMGIRVDEKSLADQLQVANAEHRKSLDYHQMLLRGELPLTIGGGIGQSRICMLLMQKAHIGEVQASIWTDDMLQLCEENGIQLL
;
A
#
# COMPACT_ATOMS: atom_id res chain seq x y z
N MET A 1 9.44 -15.79 -9.58
CA MET A 1 10.00 -16.04 -10.95
C MET A 1 9.76 -14.78 -11.76
N ILE A 2 10.78 -14.29 -12.49
CA ILE A 2 10.67 -13.10 -13.32
C ILE A 2 9.86 -13.40 -14.58
N ILE A 3 8.89 -12.57 -14.89
CA ILE A 3 8.11 -12.60 -16.13
C ILE A 3 8.82 -11.72 -17.15
N ILE A 4 9.15 -12.26 -18.30
CA ILE A 4 9.67 -11.51 -19.45
C ILE A 4 8.54 -11.37 -20.46
N PRO A 5 7.94 -10.17 -20.63
CA PRO A 5 6.86 -10.01 -21.58
C PRO A 5 7.37 -10.18 -23.00
N LYS A 6 6.60 -10.90 -23.83
CA LYS A 6 6.98 -11.18 -25.22
C LYS A 6 7.11 -9.88 -26.03
N ASN A 7 8.26 -9.69 -26.70
CA ASN A 7 8.58 -8.50 -27.48
C ASN A 7 8.55 -7.19 -26.68
N TYR A 8 8.82 -7.25 -25.39
CA TYR A 8 8.89 -6.04 -24.58
C TYR A 8 10.01 -5.12 -25.06
N VAL A 9 9.68 -3.85 -25.20
CA VAL A 9 10.63 -2.75 -25.43
C VAL A 9 10.24 -1.60 -24.50
N SER A 10 11.15 -1.21 -23.65
CA SER A 10 10.93 -0.07 -22.76
C SER A 10 10.56 1.19 -23.58
N PRO A 11 9.44 1.87 -23.28
CA PRO A 11 9.00 3.02 -24.05
C PRO A 11 10.00 4.18 -24.09
N TYR A 12 10.80 4.33 -23.02
CA TYR A 12 11.73 5.43 -22.82
C TYR A 12 13.04 4.94 -22.20
N GLY A 13 14.16 5.58 -22.56
CA GLY A 13 15.46 5.34 -21.93
C GLY A 13 15.53 5.94 -20.51
N ILE A 14 16.64 5.68 -19.80
CA ILE A 14 16.81 6.01 -18.37
C ILE A 14 16.46 7.47 -18.06
N MET A 15 17.08 8.43 -18.72
CA MET A 15 16.90 9.85 -18.36
C MET A 15 15.48 10.38 -18.60
N ASP A 16 14.78 9.87 -19.62
CA ASP A 16 13.37 10.22 -19.83
C ASP A 16 12.47 9.50 -18.84
N THR A 17 12.85 8.27 -18.43
CA THR A 17 12.19 7.54 -17.35
C THR A 17 12.30 8.31 -16.03
N GLU A 18 13.49 8.78 -15.65
CA GLU A 18 13.70 9.59 -14.44
C GLU A 18 12.87 10.88 -14.43
N ARG A 19 12.82 11.60 -15.57
CA ARG A 19 11.97 12.79 -15.70
C ARG A 19 10.47 12.46 -15.60
N ALA A 20 10.05 11.33 -16.16
CA ALA A 20 8.66 10.88 -16.08
C ALA A 20 8.30 10.43 -14.65
N ILE A 21 9.19 9.76 -13.92
CA ILE A 21 9.03 9.45 -12.49
C ILE A 21 8.75 10.74 -11.71
N LYS A 22 9.54 11.78 -11.94
CA LYS A 22 9.34 13.08 -11.27
C LYS A 22 7.97 13.67 -11.59
N LEU A 23 7.54 13.67 -12.85
CA LEU A 23 6.21 14.15 -13.27
C LEU A 23 5.09 13.34 -12.59
N ILE A 24 5.18 12.03 -12.60
CA ILE A 24 4.19 11.14 -11.97
C ILE A 24 4.09 11.43 -10.48
N LYS A 25 5.24 11.45 -9.79
CA LYS A 25 5.26 11.66 -8.34
C LYS A 25 4.70 13.02 -7.94
N ASP A 26 5.12 14.10 -8.58
CA ASP A 26 4.64 15.46 -8.29
C ASP A 26 3.13 15.61 -8.57
N THR A 27 2.65 15.06 -9.70
CA THR A 27 1.23 15.15 -10.07
C THR A 27 0.37 14.34 -9.09
N PHE A 28 0.79 13.12 -8.80
CA PHE A 28 0.01 12.22 -7.93
C PHE A 28 -0.08 12.78 -6.51
N GLU A 29 1.05 13.13 -5.88
CA GLU A 29 1.06 13.63 -4.50
C GLU A 29 0.28 14.94 -4.34
N THR A 30 0.40 15.86 -5.31
CA THR A 30 -0.34 17.12 -5.29
C THR A 30 -1.84 16.88 -5.41
N THR A 31 -2.26 15.99 -6.30
CA THR A 31 -3.67 15.64 -6.49
C THR A 31 -4.20 14.89 -5.26
N LEU A 32 -3.46 13.91 -4.75
CA LEU A 32 -3.82 13.17 -3.53
C LEU A 32 -4.04 14.11 -2.34
N ALA A 33 -3.09 15.02 -2.12
CA ALA A 33 -3.18 16.00 -1.03
C ALA A 33 -4.44 16.89 -1.17
N ARG A 34 -4.74 17.33 -2.38
CA ARG A 34 -5.91 18.15 -2.69
C ARG A 34 -7.23 17.39 -2.47
N VAL A 35 -7.38 16.18 -3.03
CA VAL A 35 -8.67 15.45 -3.01
C VAL A 35 -9.00 14.86 -1.66
N LEU A 36 -8.00 14.54 -0.83
CA LEU A 36 -8.19 13.99 0.51
C LEU A 36 -7.99 15.01 1.64
N HIS A 37 -7.64 16.28 1.32
CA HIS A 37 -7.32 17.35 2.29
C HIS A 37 -6.16 16.98 3.22
N LEU A 38 -5.02 16.63 2.62
CA LEU A 38 -3.84 16.17 3.35
C LEU A 38 -2.74 17.23 3.36
N THR A 39 -2.03 17.33 4.48
CA THR A 39 -0.81 18.12 4.62
C THR A 39 0.41 17.19 4.63
N ARG A 40 1.43 17.50 3.82
CA ARG A 40 2.69 16.75 3.86
C ARG A 40 3.43 17.02 5.16
N ILE A 41 3.90 15.95 5.80
CA ILE A 41 4.70 16.04 7.01
C ILE A 41 5.97 15.19 6.91
N SER A 42 6.93 15.43 7.80
CA SER A 42 8.07 14.54 8.01
C SER A 42 7.67 13.38 8.91
N ALA A 43 8.13 12.18 8.57
CA ALA A 43 7.92 10.98 9.37
C ALA A 43 9.25 10.28 9.66
N PRO A 44 9.34 9.45 10.72
CA PRO A 44 10.57 8.73 11.04
C PRO A 44 10.80 7.59 10.05
N LEU A 45 12.08 7.35 9.71
CA LEU A 45 12.52 6.16 9.00
C LEU A 45 12.57 4.92 9.93
N PHE A 46 12.67 5.15 11.22
CA PHE A 46 12.85 4.09 12.22
C PHE A 46 12.17 4.46 13.54
N VAL A 47 11.84 3.45 14.32
CA VAL A 47 11.18 3.60 15.63
C VAL A 47 11.85 2.68 16.66
N LYS A 48 11.69 2.98 17.97
CA LYS A 48 12.09 2.06 19.02
C LYS A 48 11.13 0.85 19.04
N ARG A 49 11.67 -0.37 19.05
CA ARG A 49 10.88 -1.63 19.14
C ARG A 49 9.88 -1.60 20.29
N ALA A 50 10.30 -1.13 21.46
CA ALA A 50 9.48 -1.09 22.67
C ALA A 50 8.18 -0.28 22.53
N THR A 51 8.09 0.64 21.55
CA THR A 51 6.89 1.45 21.32
C THR A 51 5.73 0.67 20.69
N GLY A 52 6.00 -0.48 20.05
CA GLY A 52 5.00 -1.25 19.30
C GLY A 52 4.45 -0.53 18.05
N LEU A 53 5.14 0.54 17.60
CA LEU A 53 4.68 1.34 16.45
C LEU A 53 5.04 0.73 15.11
N ASN A 54 6.07 -0.12 15.05
CA ASN A 54 6.38 -0.83 13.81
C ASN A 54 5.29 -1.85 13.48
N ASP A 55 5.20 -2.20 12.21
CA ASP A 55 4.29 -3.22 11.73
C ASP A 55 5.03 -4.55 11.58
N ASP A 56 4.42 -5.64 12.04
CA ASP A 56 4.94 -6.98 11.84
C ASP A 56 4.46 -7.59 10.50
N LEU A 57 3.77 -6.81 9.66
CA LEU A 57 3.13 -7.23 8.41
C LEU A 57 2.23 -8.47 8.64
N ASN A 58 2.66 -9.63 8.16
CA ASN A 58 1.96 -10.90 8.39
C ASN A 58 2.33 -11.57 9.74
N GLY A 59 3.21 -10.94 10.53
CA GLY A 59 3.65 -11.43 11.84
C GLY A 59 4.88 -12.35 11.82
N VAL A 60 5.52 -12.48 10.65
CA VAL A 60 6.70 -13.36 10.46
C VAL A 60 7.91 -12.60 9.89
N GLU A 61 7.69 -11.44 9.31
CA GLU A 61 8.73 -10.61 8.69
C GLU A 61 9.62 -9.97 9.76
N ARG A 62 10.91 -10.03 9.54
CA ARG A 62 11.91 -9.50 10.45
C ARG A 62 12.30 -8.08 10.05
N PRO A 63 12.16 -7.07 10.93
CA PRO A 63 12.66 -5.74 10.64
C PRO A 63 14.18 -5.70 10.57
N VAL A 64 14.73 -4.76 9.81
CA VAL A 64 16.13 -4.38 9.93
C VAL A 64 16.27 -3.59 11.22
N SER A 65 17.17 -3.99 12.10
CA SER A 65 17.35 -3.40 13.42
C SER A 65 18.80 -3.06 13.72
N PHE A 66 19.00 -2.06 14.56
CA PHE A 66 20.31 -1.60 15.03
C PHE A 66 20.19 -0.99 16.43
N GLU A 67 21.32 -0.70 17.05
CA GLU A 67 21.43 -0.03 18.36
C GLU A 67 22.00 1.36 18.18
N MET A 68 21.61 2.29 19.06
CA MET A 68 22.18 3.65 19.12
C MET A 68 23.26 3.72 20.18
N LYS A 69 24.37 4.37 19.86
CA LYS A 69 25.49 4.56 20.79
C LYS A 69 25.07 5.28 22.08
N ASP A 70 24.19 6.28 21.95
CA ASP A 70 23.78 7.14 23.09
C ASP A 70 22.51 6.64 23.81
N ASP A 71 21.97 5.46 23.43
CA ASP A 71 20.79 4.84 24.05
C ASP A 71 20.99 3.31 24.10
N GLU A 72 22.01 2.88 24.84
CA GLU A 72 22.41 1.49 24.94
C GLU A 72 21.27 0.59 25.44
N GLY A 73 21.15 -0.59 24.84
CA GLY A 73 20.11 -1.58 25.17
C GLY A 73 18.74 -1.31 24.52
N GLN A 74 18.58 -0.25 23.74
CA GLN A 74 17.37 -0.01 22.95
C GLN A 74 17.55 -0.52 21.53
N THR A 75 16.65 -1.40 21.10
CA THR A 75 16.58 -1.83 19.69
C THR A 75 15.78 -0.81 18.89
N ILE A 76 16.39 -0.30 17.83
CA ILE A 76 15.78 0.58 16.84
C ILE A 76 15.47 -0.26 15.61
N GLU A 77 14.30 -0.08 15.02
CA GLU A 77 13.86 -0.82 13.84
C GLU A 77 13.54 0.14 12.70
N ILE A 78 14.04 -0.16 11.51
CA ILE A 78 13.55 0.48 10.28
C ILE A 78 12.09 0.04 10.09
N ILE A 79 11.23 0.98 9.80
CA ILE A 79 9.79 0.74 9.69
C ILE A 79 9.44 -0.19 8.52
N HIS A 80 8.39 -0.99 8.69
CA HIS A 80 7.69 -1.70 7.63
C HIS A 80 6.46 -0.93 7.16
N SER A 81 5.84 -0.13 8.06
CA SER A 81 4.66 0.70 7.83
C SER A 81 4.59 1.81 8.87
N LEU A 82 3.93 2.91 8.53
CA LEU A 82 3.67 4.03 9.44
C LEU A 82 2.20 4.07 9.92
N ALA A 83 1.39 3.04 9.69
CA ALA A 83 -0.03 3.04 10.00
C ALA A 83 -0.34 3.48 11.44
N LYS A 84 0.33 2.88 12.43
CA LYS A 84 0.17 3.22 13.85
C LYS A 84 0.77 4.59 14.19
N TRP A 85 1.94 4.89 13.67
CA TRP A 85 2.62 6.16 13.91
C TRP A 85 1.82 7.37 13.40
N LYS A 86 1.24 7.28 12.20
CA LYS A 86 0.43 8.37 11.61
C LYS A 86 -0.76 8.74 12.50
N ARG A 87 -1.45 7.75 13.04
CA ARG A 87 -2.58 8.00 13.95
C ARG A 87 -2.15 8.74 15.21
N LEU A 88 -0.98 8.42 15.79
CA LEU A 88 -0.38 9.20 16.88
C LEU A 88 0.00 10.61 16.44
N ALA A 89 0.54 10.77 15.25
CA ALA A 89 0.92 12.07 14.71
C ALA A 89 -0.31 12.98 14.54
N LEU A 90 -1.44 12.46 14.05
CA LEU A 90 -2.70 13.23 13.96
C LEU A 90 -3.13 13.78 15.32
N LYS A 91 -3.10 12.95 16.37
CA LYS A 91 -3.37 13.41 17.75
C LYS A 91 -2.37 14.49 18.19
N ARG A 92 -1.08 14.20 18.03
CA ARG A 92 0.00 15.08 18.49
C ARG A 92 -0.02 16.45 17.81
N TYR A 93 -0.37 16.49 16.53
CA TYR A 93 -0.39 17.72 15.74
C TYR A 93 -1.74 18.45 15.78
N GLY A 94 -2.75 17.87 16.44
CA GLY A 94 -4.07 18.48 16.58
C GLY A 94 -4.79 18.66 15.26
N ILE A 95 -4.69 17.67 14.37
CA ILE A 95 -5.32 17.72 13.04
C ILE A 95 -6.84 17.69 13.17
N SER A 96 -7.50 18.59 12.43
CA SER A 96 -8.96 18.78 12.47
C SER A 96 -9.73 17.63 11.82
N LEU A 97 -11.01 17.54 12.14
CA LEU A 97 -11.91 16.59 11.50
C LEU A 97 -11.93 16.77 9.98
N HIS A 98 -11.87 15.67 9.24
CA HIS A 98 -11.82 15.58 7.78
C HIS A 98 -10.55 16.18 7.12
N GLU A 99 -9.54 16.55 7.92
CA GLU A 99 -8.19 16.85 7.47
C GLU A 99 -7.25 15.68 7.79
N GLY A 100 -6.10 15.64 7.12
CA GLY A 100 -5.15 14.56 7.31
C GLY A 100 -3.71 14.94 6.99
N ILE A 101 -2.87 13.93 7.03
CA ILE A 101 -1.42 14.02 6.77
C ILE A 101 -1.01 12.98 5.74
N TYR A 102 0.05 13.25 5.01
CA TYR A 102 0.78 12.25 4.24
C TYR A 102 2.28 12.46 4.34
N THR A 103 3.03 11.43 4.02
CA THR A 103 4.49 11.47 4.00
C THR A 103 5.04 10.55 2.91
N ASP A 104 6.26 10.83 2.47
CA ASP A 104 7.06 9.90 1.69
C ASP A 104 7.69 8.88 2.66
N MET A 105 7.09 7.71 2.73
CA MET A 105 7.59 6.61 3.54
C MET A 105 8.60 5.79 2.75
N ASN A 106 9.73 5.49 3.39
CA ASN A 106 10.72 4.54 2.89
C ASN A 106 10.84 3.40 3.91
N ALA A 107 10.76 2.16 3.43
CA ALA A 107 10.85 0.97 4.26
C ALA A 107 11.80 -0.05 3.65
N ILE A 108 12.32 -0.96 4.48
CA ILE A 108 13.12 -2.09 4.03
C ILE A 108 12.42 -3.37 4.49
N ARG A 109 11.97 -4.16 3.54
CA ARG A 109 11.38 -5.49 3.75
C ARG A 109 12.44 -6.56 3.42
N ARG A 110 13.30 -6.84 4.37
CA ARG A 110 14.48 -7.70 4.17
C ARG A 110 14.16 -9.14 3.78
N ASP A 111 12.98 -9.62 4.12
CA ASP A 111 12.52 -10.98 3.82
C ASP A 111 11.62 -11.05 2.58
N GLU A 112 11.54 -9.96 1.79
CA GLU A 112 10.74 -9.90 0.56
C GLU A 112 11.29 -10.81 -0.53
N THR A 113 10.39 -11.49 -1.23
CA THR A 113 10.75 -12.27 -2.42
C THR A 113 10.77 -11.37 -3.65
N LEU A 114 11.94 -11.20 -4.23
CA LEU A 114 12.13 -10.34 -5.39
C LEU A 114 11.47 -10.91 -6.64
N ASP A 115 10.71 -10.06 -7.33
CA ASP A 115 10.13 -10.36 -8.64
C ASP A 115 9.95 -9.08 -9.47
N ASN A 116 9.12 -9.11 -10.52
CA ASN A 116 8.89 -7.92 -11.37
C ASN A 116 8.31 -6.73 -10.61
N THR A 117 7.59 -6.95 -9.51
CA THR A 117 6.79 -5.96 -8.78
C THR A 117 7.20 -5.78 -7.32
N HIS A 118 8.12 -6.62 -6.82
CA HIS A 118 8.59 -6.61 -5.43
C HIS A 118 10.08 -6.33 -5.35
N SER A 119 10.44 -5.39 -4.47
CA SER A 119 11.79 -5.00 -4.09
C SER A 119 11.92 -5.04 -2.57
N ILE A 120 13.13 -5.24 -2.05
CA ILE A 120 13.39 -5.06 -0.61
C ILE A 120 13.22 -3.61 -0.16
N TYR A 121 13.36 -2.66 -1.08
CA TYR A 121 13.09 -1.24 -0.85
C TYR A 121 11.64 -0.92 -1.23
N VAL A 122 10.89 -0.36 -0.28
CA VAL A 122 9.48 0.04 -0.46
C VAL A 122 9.35 1.53 -0.26
N ASP A 123 8.79 2.21 -1.27
CA ASP A 123 8.46 3.63 -1.23
C ASP A 123 6.95 3.83 -1.37
N GLN A 124 6.35 4.57 -0.43
CA GLN A 124 4.90 4.82 -0.42
C GLN A 124 4.59 6.29 -0.12
N TRP A 125 3.49 6.81 -0.69
CA TRP A 125 2.77 7.87 -0.04
C TRP A 125 1.91 7.25 1.04
N ASP A 126 2.30 7.44 2.26
CA ASP A 126 1.62 6.88 3.43
C ASP A 126 0.77 7.99 4.06
N TRP A 127 -0.54 7.84 4.08
CA TRP A 127 -1.50 8.88 4.45
C TRP A 127 -2.46 8.43 5.54
N GLU A 128 -3.01 9.41 6.28
CA GLU A 128 -3.98 9.19 7.36
C GLU A 128 -4.84 10.44 7.53
N LYS A 129 -6.16 10.27 7.72
CA LYS A 129 -7.15 11.33 7.81
C LYS A 129 -8.09 11.12 9.00
N VAL A 130 -8.40 12.19 9.75
CA VAL A 130 -9.35 12.15 10.87
C VAL A 130 -10.79 12.06 10.33
N ILE A 131 -11.59 11.16 10.91
CA ILE A 131 -12.99 10.95 10.53
C ILE A 131 -13.93 11.02 11.74
N ALA A 132 -15.21 11.30 11.48
CA ALA A 132 -16.27 11.23 12.50
C ALA A 132 -16.69 9.79 12.80
N PRO A 133 -17.29 9.51 13.95
CA PRO A 133 -17.89 8.20 14.23
C PRO A 133 -18.92 7.75 13.18
N THR A 134 -19.66 8.68 12.62
CA THR A 134 -20.67 8.45 11.57
C THR A 134 -20.05 8.06 10.22
N ASP A 135 -18.76 8.34 10.02
CA ASP A 135 -18.04 8.01 8.77
C ASP A 135 -17.52 6.56 8.75
N ARG A 136 -17.62 5.83 9.86
CA ARG A 136 -17.20 4.42 9.94
C ARG A 136 -18.15 3.51 9.17
N THR A 137 -18.17 3.64 7.85
CA THR A 137 -19.06 2.89 6.94
C THR A 137 -18.34 2.48 5.66
N LEU A 138 -18.78 1.38 5.03
CA LEU A 138 -18.29 0.98 3.70
C LEU A 138 -18.54 2.08 2.65
N ALA A 139 -19.64 2.82 2.76
CA ALA A 139 -19.95 3.92 1.83
C ALA A 139 -18.88 5.04 1.90
N TYR A 140 -18.44 5.41 3.11
CA TYR A 140 -17.36 6.40 3.27
C TYR A 140 -16.02 5.87 2.75
N LEU A 141 -15.71 4.60 3.01
CA LEU A 141 -14.52 3.94 2.44
C LEU A 141 -14.55 4.00 0.91
N GLN A 142 -15.66 3.60 0.27
CA GLN A 142 -15.84 3.62 -1.18
C GLN A 142 -15.72 5.05 -1.76
N GLN A 143 -16.32 6.04 -1.09
CA GLN A 143 -16.17 7.43 -1.48
C GLN A 143 -14.70 7.87 -1.45
N THR A 144 -13.96 7.51 -0.40
CA THR A 144 -12.53 7.84 -0.25
C THR A 144 -11.69 7.15 -1.33
N VAL A 145 -11.97 5.88 -1.65
CA VAL A 145 -11.32 5.15 -2.74
C VAL A 145 -11.55 5.85 -4.09
N ASN A 146 -12.77 6.29 -4.38
CA ASN A 146 -13.08 7.01 -5.62
C ASN A 146 -12.34 8.36 -5.69
N GLN A 147 -12.23 9.09 -4.56
CA GLN A 147 -11.45 10.32 -4.50
C GLN A 147 -9.95 10.05 -4.77
N LEU A 148 -9.40 9.01 -4.15
CA LEU A 148 -8.02 8.58 -4.39
C LEU A 148 -7.81 8.15 -5.84
N TYR A 149 -8.74 7.41 -6.42
CA TYR A 149 -8.64 6.93 -7.80
C TYR A 149 -8.61 8.09 -8.83
N ASN A 150 -9.23 9.22 -8.52
CA ASN A 150 -9.10 10.42 -9.36
C ASN A 150 -7.65 10.89 -9.48
N ALA A 151 -6.81 10.69 -8.45
CA ALA A 151 -5.39 11.01 -8.56
C ALA A 151 -4.66 10.12 -9.57
N PHE A 152 -5.05 8.84 -9.70
CA PHE A 152 -4.52 7.96 -10.76
C PHE A 152 -4.90 8.46 -12.15
N LEU A 153 -6.17 8.82 -12.36
CA LEU A 153 -6.67 9.28 -13.66
C LEU A 153 -6.03 10.62 -14.08
N GLU A 154 -5.91 11.58 -13.16
CA GLU A 154 -5.25 12.86 -13.44
C GLU A 154 -3.76 12.64 -13.74
N THR A 155 -3.09 11.74 -13.03
CA THR A 155 -1.67 11.43 -13.25
C THR A 155 -1.45 10.72 -14.58
N GLU A 156 -2.30 9.75 -14.95
CA GLU A 156 -2.24 9.12 -16.26
C GLU A 156 -2.42 10.15 -17.38
N ALA A 157 -3.41 11.03 -17.26
CA ALA A 157 -3.65 12.09 -18.26
C ALA A 157 -2.45 13.02 -18.41
N ALA A 158 -1.83 13.46 -17.31
CA ALA A 158 -0.63 14.29 -17.32
C ALA A 158 0.56 13.56 -17.96
N LEU A 159 0.76 12.29 -17.62
CA LEU A 159 1.84 11.47 -18.20
C LEU A 159 1.68 11.33 -19.72
N VAL A 160 0.51 10.92 -20.20
CA VAL A 160 0.25 10.70 -21.63
C VAL A 160 0.40 12.00 -22.44
N ALA A 161 0.05 13.14 -21.86
CA ALA A 161 0.21 14.44 -22.51
C ALA A 161 1.70 14.79 -22.76
N HIS A 162 2.60 14.40 -21.86
CA HIS A 162 4.04 14.70 -21.95
C HIS A 162 4.86 13.56 -22.55
N TYR A 163 4.38 12.33 -22.41
CA TYR A 163 5.06 11.09 -22.82
C TYR A 163 4.16 10.23 -23.71
N PRO A 164 3.99 10.60 -25.01
CA PRO A 164 2.98 10.01 -25.89
C PRO A 164 3.22 8.55 -26.30
N LYS A 165 4.39 7.96 -25.97
CA LYS A 165 4.60 6.52 -26.10
C LYS A 165 3.85 5.71 -25.02
N CYS A 166 3.61 6.30 -23.85
CA CYS A 166 2.70 5.73 -22.85
C CYS A 166 1.25 5.91 -23.35
N LYS A 167 0.41 4.91 -23.10
CA LYS A 167 -0.99 4.94 -23.52
C LYS A 167 -1.90 4.95 -22.31
N ALA A 168 -2.96 5.75 -22.37
CA ALA A 168 -4.02 5.70 -21.38
C ALA A 168 -4.73 4.33 -21.46
N PHE A 169 -4.91 3.69 -20.31
CA PHE A 169 -5.56 2.37 -20.23
C PHE A 169 -6.38 2.19 -18.94
N LEU A 170 -6.28 3.12 -17.99
CA LEU A 170 -7.04 3.04 -16.75
C LEU A 170 -8.54 3.16 -17.03
N PRO A 171 -9.39 2.27 -16.46
CA PRO A 171 -10.83 2.43 -16.54
C PRO A 171 -11.27 3.69 -15.80
N LYS A 172 -12.42 4.24 -16.19
CA LYS A 172 -12.95 5.48 -15.58
C LYS A 172 -13.40 5.30 -14.14
N GLU A 173 -13.72 4.08 -13.75
CA GLU A 173 -14.32 3.76 -12.45
C GLU A 173 -13.68 2.50 -11.85
N VAL A 174 -13.68 2.46 -10.51
CA VAL A 174 -13.29 1.28 -9.74
C VAL A 174 -14.50 0.38 -9.52
N THR A 175 -14.34 -0.91 -9.72
CA THR A 175 -15.37 -1.91 -9.38
C THR A 175 -15.13 -2.42 -7.96
N PHE A 176 -16.13 -2.27 -7.09
CA PHE A 176 -16.09 -2.75 -5.71
C PHE A 176 -16.65 -4.17 -5.60
N ILE A 177 -15.99 -5.00 -4.80
CA ILE A 177 -16.42 -6.35 -4.47
C ILE A 177 -15.90 -6.72 -3.08
N SER A 178 -16.66 -7.45 -2.27
CA SER A 178 -16.14 -7.99 -1.02
C SER A 178 -15.32 -9.26 -1.27
N SER A 179 -14.41 -9.58 -0.36
CA SER A 179 -13.62 -10.81 -0.40
C SER A 179 -14.51 -12.06 -0.43
N GLN A 180 -15.67 -12.01 0.26
CA GLN A 180 -16.63 -13.12 0.25
C GLN A 180 -17.38 -13.23 -1.09
N GLU A 181 -17.86 -12.13 -1.67
CA GLU A 181 -18.51 -12.15 -3.00
C GLU A 181 -17.55 -12.64 -4.08
N LEU A 182 -16.26 -12.27 -3.97
CA LEU A 182 -15.22 -12.74 -4.87
C LEU A 182 -14.98 -14.25 -4.74
N GLU A 183 -15.02 -14.79 -3.50
CA GLU A 183 -14.99 -16.24 -3.27
C GLU A 183 -16.23 -16.94 -3.84
N ASP A 184 -17.42 -16.41 -3.58
CA ASP A 184 -18.67 -16.98 -4.07
C ASP A 184 -18.74 -17.02 -5.60
N ARG A 185 -18.14 -16.01 -6.27
CA ARG A 185 -18.06 -15.94 -7.74
C ARG A 185 -17.07 -16.94 -8.33
N TYR A 186 -15.96 -17.21 -7.64
CA TYR A 186 -14.89 -18.10 -8.11
C TYR A 186 -14.47 -19.11 -7.02
N PRO A 187 -15.37 -20.00 -6.58
CA PRO A 187 -15.16 -20.84 -5.38
C PRO A 187 -14.00 -21.82 -5.49
N THR A 188 -13.61 -22.21 -6.71
CA THR A 188 -12.53 -23.18 -6.96
C THR A 188 -11.15 -22.56 -7.11
N LEU A 189 -11.07 -21.23 -7.23
CA LEU A 189 -9.80 -20.53 -7.42
C LEU A 189 -9.18 -20.13 -6.08
N SER A 190 -7.85 -20.02 -6.03
CA SER A 190 -7.14 -19.38 -4.93
C SER A 190 -7.48 -17.88 -4.84
N ALA A 191 -7.27 -17.24 -3.70
CA ALA A 191 -7.52 -15.81 -3.53
C ALA A 191 -6.79 -14.97 -4.60
N GLN A 192 -5.48 -15.17 -4.75
CA GLN A 192 -4.69 -14.49 -5.78
C GLN A 192 -5.25 -14.71 -7.19
N LYS A 193 -5.68 -15.93 -7.53
CA LYS A 193 -6.24 -16.22 -8.87
C LYS A 193 -7.60 -15.58 -9.08
N ARG A 194 -8.40 -15.42 -8.01
CA ARG A 194 -9.66 -14.64 -8.03
C ARG A 194 -9.38 -13.18 -8.37
N GLU A 195 -8.38 -12.59 -7.73
CA GLU A 195 -7.94 -11.21 -8.01
C GLU A 195 -7.52 -11.04 -9.46
N GLU A 196 -6.65 -11.92 -9.96
CA GLU A 196 -6.18 -11.88 -11.35
C GLU A 196 -7.33 -11.92 -12.35
N VAL A 197 -8.24 -12.89 -12.19
CA VAL A 197 -9.37 -13.05 -13.14
C VAL A 197 -10.30 -11.83 -13.09
N PHE A 198 -10.61 -11.33 -11.89
CA PHE A 198 -11.54 -10.22 -11.73
C PHE A 198 -10.91 -8.87 -12.12
N ALA A 199 -9.64 -8.64 -11.78
CA ALA A 199 -8.91 -7.46 -12.23
C ALA A 199 -8.73 -7.45 -13.75
N LYS A 200 -8.49 -8.60 -14.38
CA LYS A 200 -8.43 -8.71 -15.85
C LYS A 200 -9.76 -8.35 -16.51
N GLU A 201 -10.88 -8.74 -15.91
CA GLU A 201 -12.23 -8.42 -16.42
C GLU A 201 -12.57 -6.93 -16.28
N LYS A 202 -12.20 -6.31 -15.14
CA LYS A 202 -12.65 -4.97 -14.76
C LYS A 202 -11.62 -3.86 -14.97
N GLY A 203 -10.34 -4.18 -15.03
CA GLY A 203 -9.23 -3.24 -15.15
C GLY A 203 -8.83 -2.56 -13.84
N ALA A 204 -9.79 -2.13 -13.03
CA ALA A 204 -9.58 -1.56 -11.69
C ALA A 204 -10.64 -2.10 -10.71
N ILE A 205 -10.18 -2.68 -9.61
CA ILE A 205 -11.05 -3.28 -8.59
C ILE A 205 -10.61 -2.81 -7.20
N PHE A 206 -11.58 -2.76 -6.28
CA PHE A 206 -11.31 -2.60 -4.86
C PHE A 206 -11.96 -3.75 -4.10
N ILE A 207 -11.15 -4.62 -3.51
CA ILE A 207 -11.62 -5.78 -2.77
C ILE A 207 -11.76 -5.37 -1.31
N THR A 208 -12.97 -5.41 -0.77
CA THR A 208 -13.26 -5.02 0.62
C THR A 208 -13.28 -6.20 1.59
N GLN A 209 -13.20 -5.90 2.89
CA GLN A 209 -13.41 -6.85 3.99
C GLN A 209 -12.37 -7.99 4.01
N ILE A 210 -11.10 -7.60 3.99
CA ILE A 210 -9.96 -8.52 4.02
C ILE A 210 -9.49 -8.72 5.48
N GLY A 211 -9.12 -9.96 5.85
CA GLY A 211 -8.59 -10.33 7.16
C GLY A 211 -9.43 -11.35 7.90
N LYS A 212 -10.74 -11.40 7.64
CA LYS A 212 -11.65 -12.40 8.22
C LYS A 212 -11.59 -13.75 7.51
N THR A 213 -12.04 -14.76 8.22
CA THR A 213 -12.25 -16.09 7.66
C THR A 213 -13.52 -16.08 6.80
N LEU A 214 -13.40 -16.52 5.56
CA LEU A 214 -14.48 -16.64 4.58
C LEU A 214 -15.31 -17.91 4.87
N ARG A 215 -16.43 -18.09 4.16
CA ARG A 215 -17.32 -19.27 4.31
C ARG A 215 -16.64 -20.58 4.05
N SER A 216 -15.61 -20.62 3.22
CA SER A 216 -14.76 -21.80 2.99
C SER A 216 -13.89 -22.20 4.19
N GLY A 217 -13.82 -21.41 5.25
CA GLY A 217 -12.90 -21.59 6.36
C GLY A 217 -11.49 -21.04 6.11
N LYS A 218 -11.24 -20.43 4.96
CA LYS A 218 -9.96 -19.78 4.59
C LYS A 218 -10.08 -18.26 4.67
N LYS A 219 -8.96 -17.58 4.83
CA LYS A 219 -8.90 -16.13 4.63
C LYS A 219 -8.67 -15.81 3.16
N HIS A 220 -9.09 -14.62 2.73
CA HIS A 220 -8.70 -14.08 1.44
C HIS A 220 -7.20 -13.76 1.45
N ASP A 221 -6.80 -12.97 2.44
CA ASP A 221 -5.41 -12.66 2.75
C ASP A 221 -5.25 -12.40 4.26
N ASN A 222 -4.00 -12.44 4.74
CA ASN A 222 -3.69 -12.08 6.12
C ASN A 222 -3.67 -10.55 6.27
N ARG A 223 -4.13 -10.08 7.44
CA ARG A 223 -4.07 -8.66 7.82
C ARG A 223 -3.65 -8.55 9.27
N ALA A 224 -2.77 -7.62 9.58
CA ALA A 224 -2.47 -7.26 10.94
C ALA A 224 -3.77 -6.89 11.68
N PRO A 225 -3.92 -7.29 12.95
CA PRO A 225 -5.17 -7.09 13.68
C PRO A 225 -5.30 -5.70 14.30
N ASP A 226 -4.27 -4.84 14.22
CA ASP A 226 -4.11 -3.70 15.11
C ASP A 226 -4.06 -2.33 14.42
N TYR A 227 -4.41 -2.24 13.12
CA TYR A 227 -4.60 -0.95 12.48
C TYR A 227 -5.84 -0.85 11.60
N ASP A 228 -6.09 -1.73 10.62
CA ASP A 228 -7.30 -1.69 9.82
C ASP A 228 -8.45 -2.50 10.43
N ASP A 229 -9.66 -1.93 10.42
CA ASP A 229 -10.87 -2.67 10.70
C ASP A 229 -11.18 -3.62 9.54
N TRP A 230 -11.19 -4.92 9.80
CA TRP A 230 -11.38 -5.94 8.76
C TRP A 230 -12.74 -5.91 8.07
N GLU A 231 -13.72 -5.18 8.64
CA GLU A 231 -15.00 -4.92 7.97
C GLU A 231 -14.95 -3.69 7.05
N LEU A 232 -13.95 -2.81 7.24
CA LEU A 232 -13.91 -1.47 6.66
C LEU A 232 -12.55 -1.17 5.99
N ASN A 233 -11.92 -2.19 5.43
CA ASN A 233 -10.65 -2.12 4.71
C ASN A 233 -10.76 -2.68 3.30
N GLY A 234 -9.68 -2.58 2.55
CA GLY A 234 -9.54 -3.26 1.27
C GLY A 234 -8.30 -2.83 0.50
N ASP A 235 -8.14 -3.47 -0.67
CA ASP A 235 -7.01 -3.27 -1.56
C ASP A 235 -7.47 -2.78 -2.93
N LEU A 236 -6.80 -1.74 -3.41
CA LEU A 236 -6.94 -1.23 -4.77
C LEU A 236 -5.97 -1.99 -5.68
N ILE A 237 -6.53 -2.78 -6.58
CA ILE A 237 -5.80 -3.62 -7.51
C ILE A 237 -6.14 -3.20 -8.93
N LEU A 238 -5.10 -2.95 -9.74
CA LEU A 238 -5.24 -2.61 -11.14
C LEU A 238 -4.65 -3.71 -12.02
N TRP A 239 -5.24 -3.88 -13.21
CA TRP A 239 -4.68 -4.79 -14.20
C TRP A 239 -3.42 -4.19 -14.83
N ASN A 240 -2.31 -4.92 -14.76
CA ASN A 240 -1.06 -4.55 -15.44
C ASN A 240 -1.03 -5.23 -16.84
N PRO A 241 -1.22 -4.45 -17.91
CA PRO A 241 -1.29 -5.02 -19.26
C PRO A 241 0.07 -5.50 -19.77
N VAL A 242 1.18 -5.04 -19.21
CA VAL A 242 2.53 -5.46 -19.62
C VAL A 242 2.86 -6.83 -19.08
N LEU A 243 2.55 -7.09 -17.80
CA LEU A 243 2.81 -8.36 -17.15
C LEU A 243 1.65 -9.37 -17.29
N ASP A 244 0.51 -8.93 -17.82
CA ASP A 244 -0.76 -9.71 -17.87
C ASP A 244 -1.13 -10.25 -16.47
N SER A 245 -1.06 -9.38 -15.44
CA SER A 245 -1.26 -9.75 -14.05
C SER A 245 -1.98 -8.64 -13.27
N ALA A 246 -2.59 -9.01 -12.15
CA ALA A 246 -3.09 -8.06 -11.16
C ALA A 246 -1.90 -7.39 -10.43
N LEU A 247 -2.04 -6.09 -10.11
CA LEU A 247 -1.05 -5.32 -9.35
C LEU A 247 -1.75 -4.52 -8.27
N GLU A 248 -1.49 -4.86 -7.02
CA GLU A 248 -1.91 -4.06 -5.87
C GLU A 248 -1.13 -2.75 -5.82
N LEU A 249 -1.84 -1.63 -5.79
CA LEU A 249 -1.26 -0.28 -5.72
C LEU A 249 -1.47 0.41 -4.38
N SER A 250 -2.52 0.03 -3.64
CA SER A 250 -2.82 0.62 -2.33
C SER A 250 -3.59 -0.36 -1.47
N SER A 251 -3.14 -0.50 -0.23
CA SER A 251 -3.94 -1.08 0.86
C SER A 251 -4.39 0.04 1.79
N MET A 252 -5.67 0.08 2.13
CA MET A 252 -6.24 1.15 2.94
C MET A 252 -7.49 0.70 3.71
N GLY A 253 -7.81 1.44 4.78
CA GLY A 253 -9.00 1.13 5.56
C GLY A 253 -9.36 2.21 6.58
N ILE A 254 -10.60 2.15 7.04
CA ILE A 254 -10.99 2.80 8.29
C ILE A 254 -10.31 2.02 9.41
N ARG A 255 -9.62 2.75 10.29
CA ARG A 255 -8.82 2.12 11.33
C ARG A 255 -9.71 1.54 12.44
N VAL A 256 -9.19 0.56 13.14
CA VAL A 256 -9.87 -0.04 14.29
C VAL A 256 -10.29 1.02 15.32
N ASP A 257 -11.46 0.82 15.92
CA ASP A 257 -11.87 1.44 17.18
C ASP A 257 -11.51 0.52 18.36
N GLU A 258 -11.92 0.90 19.57
CA GLU A 258 -11.64 0.14 20.79
C GLU A 258 -12.20 -1.27 20.71
N LYS A 259 -13.40 -1.41 20.13
CA LYS A 259 -14.12 -2.69 20.02
C LYS A 259 -13.49 -3.58 18.96
N SER A 260 -13.34 -3.10 17.74
CA SER A 260 -12.77 -3.89 16.64
C SER A 260 -11.31 -4.26 16.90
N LEU A 261 -10.50 -3.39 17.57
CA LEU A 261 -9.17 -3.76 18.03
C LEU A 261 -9.20 -4.95 19.00
N ALA A 262 -10.06 -4.88 20.03
CA ALA A 262 -10.14 -5.95 21.04
C ALA A 262 -10.54 -7.30 20.42
N ASP A 263 -11.55 -7.25 19.53
CA ASP A 263 -12.08 -8.42 18.83
C ASP A 263 -11.03 -9.03 17.87
N GLN A 264 -10.36 -8.20 17.08
CA GLN A 264 -9.35 -8.63 16.10
C GLN A 264 -8.10 -9.19 16.76
N LEU A 265 -7.62 -8.59 17.86
CA LEU A 265 -6.49 -9.11 18.63
C LEU A 265 -6.80 -10.50 19.21
N GLN A 266 -8.04 -10.75 19.67
CA GLN A 266 -8.47 -12.05 20.15
C GLN A 266 -8.49 -13.07 19.00
N VAL A 267 -9.09 -12.74 17.86
CA VAL A 267 -9.15 -13.63 16.68
C VAL A 267 -7.76 -13.98 16.16
N ALA A 268 -6.82 -13.03 16.23
CA ALA A 268 -5.44 -13.23 15.79
C ALA A 268 -4.53 -13.87 16.84
N ASN A 269 -5.02 -14.20 18.04
CA ASN A 269 -4.21 -14.67 19.18
C ASN A 269 -3.08 -13.68 19.54
N ALA A 270 -3.31 -12.38 19.36
CA ALA A 270 -2.34 -11.31 19.56
C ALA A 270 -2.67 -10.40 20.77
N GLU A 271 -3.42 -10.92 21.77
CA GLU A 271 -3.89 -10.16 22.93
C GLU A 271 -2.76 -9.59 23.80
N HIS A 272 -1.56 -10.19 23.73
CA HIS A 272 -0.36 -9.66 24.39
C HIS A 272 -0.02 -8.24 23.94
N ARG A 273 -0.40 -7.83 22.73
CA ARG A 273 -0.19 -6.47 22.20
C ARG A 273 -1.01 -5.41 22.95
N LYS A 274 -2.08 -5.80 23.67
CA LYS A 274 -2.87 -4.86 24.49
C LYS A 274 -2.03 -4.14 25.56
N SER A 275 -0.88 -4.67 25.94
CA SER A 275 0.05 -4.06 26.89
C SER A 275 0.95 -2.97 26.31
N LEU A 276 1.03 -2.85 24.99
CA LEU A 276 1.86 -1.84 24.32
C LEU A 276 1.22 -0.45 24.40
N ASP A 277 2.03 0.60 24.47
CA ASP A 277 1.57 1.98 24.70
C ASP A 277 0.54 2.45 23.67
N TYR A 278 0.79 2.20 22.39
CA TYR A 278 -0.16 2.58 21.32
C TYR A 278 -1.53 1.91 21.52
N HIS A 279 -1.54 0.60 21.82
CA HIS A 279 -2.78 -0.17 21.99
C HIS A 279 -3.53 0.28 23.24
N GLN A 280 -2.82 0.62 24.32
CA GLN A 280 -3.41 1.18 25.54
C GLN A 280 -4.10 2.52 25.28
N MET A 281 -3.43 3.42 24.54
CA MET A 281 -4.03 4.71 24.17
C MET A 281 -5.29 4.53 23.34
N LEU A 282 -5.29 3.58 22.39
CA LEU A 282 -6.44 3.31 21.55
C LEU A 282 -7.60 2.73 22.38
N LEU A 283 -7.34 1.74 23.22
CA LEU A 283 -8.35 1.11 24.08
C LEU A 283 -8.97 2.07 25.09
N ARG A 284 -8.28 3.16 25.46
CA ARG A 284 -8.82 4.24 26.31
C ARG A 284 -9.53 5.34 25.53
N GLY A 285 -9.69 5.19 24.20
CA GLY A 285 -10.35 6.22 23.36
C GLY A 285 -9.53 7.51 23.23
N GLU A 286 -8.23 7.47 23.43
CA GLU A 286 -7.37 8.67 23.40
C GLU A 286 -6.92 9.06 21.98
N LEU A 287 -7.08 8.17 21.00
CA LEU A 287 -6.69 8.41 19.61
C LEU A 287 -7.89 8.79 18.75
N PRO A 288 -7.74 9.67 17.74
CA PRO A 288 -8.83 10.01 16.84
C PRO A 288 -9.26 8.78 16.03
N LEU A 289 -10.52 8.74 15.60
CA LEU A 289 -10.97 7.81 14.56
C LEU A 289 -10.39 8.26 13.22
N THR A 290 -9.90 7.33 12.43
CA THR A 290 -9.17 7.66 11.21
C THR A 290 -9.45 6.68 10.08
N ILE A 291 -9.18 7.14 8.85
CA ILE A 291 -9.02 6.33 7.64
C ILE A 291 -7.64 6.61 7.08
N GLY A 292 -6.98 5.60 6.57
CA GLY A 292 -5.65 5.79 5.98
C GLY A 292 -5.19 4.61 5.15
N GLY A 293 -4.03 4.76 4.53
CA GLY A 293 -3.45 3.73 3.66
C GLY A 293 -2.05 4.07 3.21
N GLY A 294 -1.45 3.13 2.49
CA GLY A 294 -0.19 3.28 1.80
C GLY A 294 -0.39 3.09 0.30
N ILE A 295 0.28 3.90 -0.51
CA ILE A 295 0.19 3.87 -1.98
C ILE A 295 1.60 3.71 -2.52
N GLY A 296 1.88 2.63 -3.23
CA GLY A 296 3.22 2.32 -3.77
C GLY A 296 3.65 3.30 -4.85
N GLN A 297 4.64 4.16 -4.56
CA GLN A 297 5.13 5.17 -5.50
C GLN A 297 5.75 4.53 -6.74
N SER A 298 6.72 3.63 -6.54
CA SER A 298 7.38 2.93 -7.64
C SER A 298 6.44 2.02 -8.42
N ARG A 299 5.47 1.37 -7.77
CA ARG A 299 4.44 0.58 -8.45
C ARG A 299 3.57 1.42 -9.38
N ILE A 300 3.19 2.65 -8.98
CA ILE A 300 2.46 3.57 -9.86
C ILE A 300 3.33 3.98 -11.05
N CYS A 301 4.60 4.34 -10.82
CA CYS A 301 5.51 4.69 -11.91
C CYS A 301 5.66 3.52 -12.89
N MET A 302 5.88 2.31 -12.40
CA MET A 302 5.97 1.10 -13.21
C MET A 302 4.72 0.88 -14.05
N LEU A 303 3.53 0.93 -13.43
CA LEU A 303 2.27 0.69 -14.11
C LEU A 303 1.97 1.71 -15.19
N LEU A 304 2.00 3.01 -14.84
CA LEU A 304 1.63 4.09 -15.77
C LEU A 304 2.64 4.25 -16.91
N MET A 305 3.93 4.03 -16.64
CA MET A 305 4.97 4.04 -17.68
C MET A 305 5.04 2.73 -18.47
N GLN A 306 4.19 1.76 -18.17
CA GLN A 306 4.12 0.47 -18.87
C GLN A 306 5.47 -0.27 -18.85
N LYS A 307 6.12 -0.30 -17.68
CA LYS A 307 7.39 -0.97 -17.46
C LYS A 307 7.20 -2.44 -17.05
N ALA A 308 8.14 -3.29 -17.46
CA ALA A 308 8.10 -4.72 -17.18
C ALA A 308 8.66 -5.10 -15.79
N HIS A 309 9.48 -4.25 -15.21
CA HIS A 309 10.13 -4.51 -13.93
C HIS A 309 10.20 -3.25 -13.07
N ILE A 310 9.93 -3.39 -11.76
CA ILE A 310 9.97 -2.25 -10.82
C ILE A 310 11.36 -1.59 -10.77
N GLY A 311 12.42 -2.35 -11.01
CA GLY A 311 13.78 -1.84 -11.10
C GLY A 311 14.02 -0.88 -12.27
N GLU A 312 13.12 -0.80 -13.25
CA GLU A 312 13.22 0.22 -14.31
C GLU A 312 12.79 1.62 -13.82
N VAL A 313 12.16 1.69 -12.64
CA VAL A 313 11.67 2.94 -12.03
C VAL A 313 12.10 3.12 -10.57
N GLN A 314 12.89 2.20 -10.05
CA GLN A 314 13.36 2.23 -8.67
C GLN A 314 14.79 1.67 -8.60
N ALA A 315 15.75 2.50 -8.19
CA ALA A 315 17.10 2.02 -7.87
C ALA A 315 17.03 1.18 -6.58
N SER A 316 17.49 -0.07 -6.68
CA SER A 316 17.51 -1.04 -5.59
C SER A 316 18.63 -2.05 -5.77
N ILE A 317 18.61 -3.13 -4.99
CA ILE A 317 19.56 -4.26 -5.11
C ILE A 317 18.83 -5.45 -5.70
N TRP A 318 19.42 -6.06 -6.70
CA TRP A 318 18.88 -7.22 -7.41
C TRP A 318 19.92 -8.35 -7.41
N THR A 319 19.48 -9.60 -7.55
CA THR A 319 20.40 -10.73 -7.67
C THR A 319 21.11 -10.71 -9.02
N ASP A 320 22.32 -11.28 -9.10
CA ASP A 320 23.10 -11.33 -10.34
C ASP A 320 22.32 -12.03 -11.47
N ASP A 321 21.62 -13.13 -11.17
CA ASP A 321 20.77 -13.84 -12.14
C ASP A 321 19.64 -12.94 -12.68
N MET A 322 19.05 -12.10 -11.82
CA MET A 322 17.99 -11.17 -12.22
C MET A 322 18.53 -10.03 -13.08
N LEU A 323 19.69 -9.47 -12.72
CA LEU A 323 20.39 -8.45 -13.51
C LEU A 323 20.71 -8.98 -14.91
N GLN A 324 21.31 -10.16 -15.00
CA GLN A 324 21.65 -10.80 -16.26
C GLN A 324 20.38 -11.07 -17.12
N LEU A 325 19.34 -11.63 -16.51
CA LEU A 325 18.08 -11.92 -17.21
C LEU A 325 17.43 -10.66 -17.77
N CYS A 326 17.42 -9.57 -17.00
CA CYS A 326 16.87 -8.29 -17.43
C CYS A 326 17.69 -7.70 -18.60
N GLU A 327 19.03 -7.71 -18.50
CA GLU A 327 19.93 -7.21 -19.55
C GLU A 327 19.76 -7.97 -20.86
N GLU A 328 19.76 -9.31 -20.83
CA GLU A 328 19.55 -10.18 -22.00
C GLU A 328 18.21 -9.94 -22.71
N ASN A 329 17.21 -9.42 -21.99
CA ASN A 329 15.86 -9.14 -22.52
C ASN A 329 15.57 -7.65 -22.72
N GLY A 330 16.60 -6.79 -22.65
CA GLY A 330 16.46 -5.35 -22.89
C GLY A 330 15.64 -4.61 -21.83
N ILE A 331 15.49 -5.18 -20.63
CA ILE A 331 14.88 -4.53 -19.45
C ILE A 331 16.01 -3.80 -18.72
N GLN A 332 16.00 -2.47 -18.82
CA GLN A 332 17.06 -1.63 -18.29
C GLN A 332 16.75 -1.19 -16.86
N LEU A 333 17.39 -1.80 -15.87
CA LEU A 333 17.26 -1.44 -14.46
C LEU A 333 18.06 -0.17 -14.12
N LEU A 334 17.55 0.65 -13.15
CA LEU A 334 18.20 1.86 -12.66
C LEU A 334 19.36 1.56 -11.71
#